data_ec2c3f63ccff1418948605e540e0420d
#
_entry.id   ec2c3f63ccff1418948605e540e0420d
#
_cell.length_a   1.000
_cell.length_b   1.000
_cell.length_c   1.000
_cell.angle_alpha   90.00
_cell.angle_beta   90.00
_cell.angle_gamma   90.00
#
_symmetry.space_group_name_H-M   'P 1'
#
loop_
_entity.id
_entity.type
_entity.pdbx_description
1 polymer ?
#
loop_
_entity_poly.entity_id
_entity_poly.type
_entity_poly.pdbx_seq_one_letter_code
_entity_poly.pdbx_strand_id
1 'polypeptide(L)'
;MPPQPAPSRPFAQGSLTLALLLAAIGLYLTYTPPNPTTLPPLTSGDWIRRLGFVDTLFPSIAALPPMILTLHTALLSYFYPNIQPLLLRHGATNANNLNRDTITWSRATTIPLFCMLYVGIPLRLTAYSVLGRNFTFGLAEPDRLVTTEIYRYLQHPGYTGLVITVVSVAALVFRMDGVVSCWISPRWYGAGRRWEGLVMPLWMGMLVLMFVNRVPEEEAMMRSAFGEEWEVWHRETTRFIPWVF
;
A
#
# COMPACT_ATOMS: atom_id res chain seq x y z
N MET A 1 2.56 -29.84 -33.50
CA MET A 1 3.23 -29.61 -32.21
C MET A 1 3.09 -28.14 -31.89
N PRO A 2 2.49 -27.74 -30.77
CA PRO A 2 2.53 -26.34 -30.34
C PRO A 2 3.99 -25.95 -30.05
N PRO A 3 4.43 -24.73 -30.38
CA PRO A 3 5.78 -24.28 -30.09
C PRO A 3 6.04 -24.40 -28.59
N GLN A 4 7.15 -25.04 -28.24
CA GLN A 4 7.58 -25.11 -26.83
C GLN A 4 7.76 -23.69 -26.29
N PRO A 5 7.27 -23.40 -25.07
CA PRO A 5 7.50 -22.10 -24.46
C PRO A 5 9.01 -21.86 -24.35
N ALA A 6 9.44 -20.68 -24.78
CA ALA A 6 10.83 -20.26 -24.62
C ALA A 6 11.28 -20.49 -23.17
N PRO A 7 12.51 -21.03 -22.93
CA PRO A 7 12.98 -21.31 -21.58
C PRO A 7 12.86 -20.05 -20.74
N SER A 8 12.16 -20.14 -19.62
CA SER A 8 12.04 -19.06 -18.66
C SER A 8 13.46 -18.65 -18.27
N ARG A 9 13.84 -17.42 -18.57
CA ARG A 9 15.17 -16.91 -18.23
C ARG A 9 15.29 -16.89 -16.71
N PRO A 10 16.18 -17.66 -16.06
CA PRO A 10 16.31 -17.72 -14.59
C PRO A 10 16.49 -16.33 -13.98
N PHE A 11 17.13 -15.43 -14.72
CA PHE A 11 17.32 -14.03 -14.34
C PHE A 11 15.99 -13.24 -14.22
N ALA A 12 15.06 -13.42 -15.16
CA ALA A 12 13.78 -12.69 -15.13
C ALA A 12 12.95 -13.08 -13.90
N GLN A 13 12.91 -14.36 -13.56
CA GLN A 13 12.17 -14.84 -12.38
C GLN A 13 12.88 -14.44 -11.07
N GLY A 14 14.20 -14.55 -11.00
CA GLY A 14 14.98 -14.11 -9.85
C GLY A 14 14.84 -12.61 -9.59
N SER A 15 14.90 -11.76 -10.62
CA SER A 15 14.74 -10.32 -10.47
C SER A 15 13.32 -9.90 -10.05
N LEU A 16 12.28 -10.56 -10.58
CA LEU A 16 10.91 -10.32 -10.13
C LEU A 16 10.70 -10.76 -8.69
N THR A 17 11.22 -11.93 -8.31
CA THR A 17 11.17 -12.42 -6.94
C THR A 17 11.84 -11.43 -5.99
N LEU A 18 13.02 -10.92 -6.33
CA LEU A 18 13.71 -9.91 -5.52
C LEU A 18 12.88 -8.62 -5.40
N ALA A 19 12.30 -8.14 -6.49
CA ALA A 19 11.44 -6.95 -6.45
C ALA A 19 10.21 -7.16 -5.54
N LEU A 20 9.58 -8.34 -5.59
CA LEU A 20 8.47 -8.70 -4.71
C LEU A 20 8.88 -8.79 -3.23
N LEU A 21 10.08 -9.33 -2.93
CA LEU A 21 10.61 -9.37 -1.57
C LEU A 21 10.88 -7.96 -1.04
N LEU A 22 11.50 -7.09 -1.85
CA LEU A 22 11.69 -5.68 -1.49
C LEU A 22 10.36 -4.96 -1.28
N ALA A 23 9.36 -5.25 -2.10
CA ALA A 23 8.01 -4.73 -1.93
C ALA A 23 7.37 -5.18 -0.61
N ALA A 24 7.50 -6.45 -0.23
CA ALA A 24 6.99 -6.96 1.04
C ALA A 24 7.68 -6.29 2.25
N ILE A 25 8.99 -6.08 2.19
CA ILE A 25 9.73 -5.34 3.22
C ILE A 25 9.24 -3.88 3.28
N GLY A 26 9.11 -3.22 2.13
CA GLY A 26 8.59 -1.86 2.03
C GLY A 26 7.18 -1.72 2.59
N LEU A 27 6.29 -2.68 2.33
CA LEU A 27 4.96 -2.73 2.94
C LEU A 27 5.04 -2.76 4.47
N TYR A 28 5.85 -3.66 5.03
CA TYR A 28 6.05 -3.72 6.47
C TYR A 28 6.49 -2.36 7.03
N LEU A 29 7.51 -1.75 6.43
CA LEU A 29 8.05 -0.46 6.89
C LEU A 29 7.03 0.70 6.78
N THR A 30 6.20 0.71 5.74
CA THR A 30 5.20 1.78 5.53
C THR A 30 3.98 1.67 6.44
N TYR A 31 3.66 0.47 6.95
CA TYR A 31 2.55 0.25 7.88
C TYR A 31 3.00 0.20 9.35
N THR A 32 4.29 0.05 9.60
CA THR A 32 4.82 0.08 10.97
C THR A 32 5.15 1.52 11.36
N PRO A 33 4.58 2.04 12.48
CA PRO A 33 4.89 3.39 12.93
C PRO A 33 6.37 3.50 13.29
N PRO A 34 7.07 4.59 12.86
CA PRO A 34 8.48 4.77 13.17
C PRO A 34 8.71 5.12 14.65
N ASN A 35 7.69 5.63 15.32
CA ASN A 35 7.76 6.03 16.72
C ASN A 35 6.84 5.17 17.59
N PRO A 36 7.23 4.85 18.86
CA PRO A 36 6.30 4.30 19.82
C PRO A 36 5.21 5.35 20.10
N THR A 37 3.97 5.01 19.80
CA THR A 37 2.84 5.94 19.94
C THR A 37 2.43 6.05 21.41
N THR A 38 2.86 7.09 22.10
CA THR A 38 2.07 7.66 23.19
C THR A 38 0.95 8.47 22.55
N LEU A 39 -0.20 7.84 22.32
CA LEU A 39 -1.35 8.55 21.78
C LEU A 39 -1.83 9.55 22.84
N PRO A 40 -1.97 10.84 22.50
CA PRO A 40 -2.57 11.82 23.40
C PRO A 40 -3.99 11.39 23.77
N PRO A 41 -4.62 11.94 24.82
CA PRO A 41 -6.01 11.65 25.15
C PRO A 41 -6.93 11.82 23.93
N LEU A 42 -7.98 10.98 23.82
CA LEU A 42 -8.96 11.05 22.73
C LEU A 42 -9.55 12.47 22.66
N THR A 43 -9.19 13.20 21.63
CA THR A 43 -9.90 14.44 21.29
C THR A 43 -11.23 14.08 20.61
N SER A 44 -12.25 14.92 20.77
CA SER A 44 -13.62 14.61 20.33
C SER A 44 -13.78 14.41 18.82
N GLY A 45 -12.78 14.75 18.01
CA GLY A 45 -12.80 14.72 16.54
C GLY A 45 -12.19 13.48 15.87
N ASP A 46 -11.29 12.73 16.53
CA ASP A 46 -10.56 11.63 15.88
C ASP A 46 -11.42 10.34 15.75
N TRP A 47 -12.28 10.31 14.73
CA TRP A 47 -13.18 9.19 14.47
C TRP A 47 -12.43 7.91 14.01
N ILE A 48 -11.29 8.05 13.32
CA ILE A 48 -10.44 6.93 12.88
C ILE A 48 -9.89 6.21 14.11
N ARG A 49 -9.48 6.96 15.11
CA ARG A 49 -9.02 6.43 16.38
C ARG A 49 -10.15 5.76 17.18
N ARG A 50 -11.38 6.31 17.14
CA ARG A 50 -12.55 5.67 17.78
C ARG A 50 -12.87 4.31 17.20
N LEU A 51 -12.55 4.07 15.92
CA LEU A 51 -12.69 2.78 15.25
C LEU A 51 -11.50 1.83 15.50
N GLY A 52 -10.48 2.24 16.27
CA GLY A 52 -9.30 1.44 16.56
C GLY A 52 -8.27 1.36 15.41
N PHE A 53 -8.48 2.09 14.30
CA PHE A 53 -7.58 2.02 13.13
C PHE A 53 -6.21 2.66 13.37
N VAL A 54 -6.02 3.36 14.45
CA VAL A 54 -4.78 4.11 14.77
C VAL A 54 -4.01 3.46 15.94
N ASP A 55 -4.60 2.48 16.60
CA ASP A 55 -3.90 1.72 17.63
C ASP A 55 -2.68 1.02 17.03
N THR A 56 -1.61 0.93 17.81
CA THR A 56 -0.30 0.43 17.36
C THR A 56 -0.34 -0.95 16.68
N LEU A 57 -1.30 -1.78 17.05
CA LEU A 57 -1.46 -3.14 16.52
C LEU A 57 -2.22 -3.17 15.19
N PHE A 58 -3.22 -2.29 14.99
CA PHE A 58 -4.09 -2.37 13.82
C PHE A 58 -3.34 -2.15 12.50
N PRO A 59 -2.50 -1.10 12.31
CA PRO A 59 -1.74 -0.93 11.08
C PRO A 59 -0.83 -2.13 10.78
N SER A 60 -0.18 -2.67 11.80
CA SER A 60 0.70 -3.83 11.66
C SER A 60 -0.08 -5.09 11.26
N ILE A 61 -1.26 -5.33 11.85
CA ILE A 61 -2.14 -6.44 11.47
C ILE A 61 -2.70 -6.24 10.06
N ALA A 62 -3.09 -5.01 9.70
CA ALA A 62 -3.59 -4.68 8.37
C ALA A 62 -2.54 -4.88 7.26
N ALA A 63 -1.26 -4.78 7.60
CA ALA A 63 -0.16 -5.06 6.68
C ALA A 63 0.01 -6.56 6.37
N LEU A 64 -0.40 -7.46 7.26
CA LEU A 64 -0.15 -8.90 7.14
C LEU A 64 -0.75 -9.52 5.87
N PRO A 65 -2.05 -9.33 5.53
CA PRO A 65 -2.62 -9.94 4.34
C PRO A 65 -1.90 -9.54 3.04
N PRO A 66 -1.69 -8.24 2.72
CA PRO A 66 -0.99 -7.85 1.50
C PRO A 66 0.48 -8.32 1.50
N MET A 67 1.15 -8.33 2.66
CA MET A 67 2.52 -8.83 2.78
C MET A 67 2.59 -10.32 2.51
N ILE A 68 1.72 -11.14 3.11
CA ILE A 68 1.67 -12.59 2.91
C ILE A 68 1.38 -12.91 1.44
N LEU A 69 0.42 -12.21 0.81
CA LEU A 69 0.11 -12.40 -0.60
C LEU A 69 1.28 -11.99 -1.51
N THR A 70 2.00 -10.92 -1.18
CA THR A 70 3.18 -10.50 -1.93
C THR A 70 4.30 -11.54 -1.81
N LEU A 71 4.56 -12.06 -0.61
CA LEU A 71 5.55 -13.14 -0.39
C LEU A 71 5.13 -14.42 -1.12
N HIS A 72 3.85 -14.77 -1.10
CA HIS A 72 3.37 -15.94 -1.86
C HIS A 72 3.52 -15.73 -3.37
N THR A 73 3.25 -14.52 -3.89
CA THR A 73 3.52 -14.18 -5.30
C THR A 73 4.99 -14.31 -5.63
N ALA A 74 5.89 -13.91 -4.72
CA ALA A 74 7.33 -14.10 -4.89
C ALA A 74 7.72 -15.59 -5.01
N LEU A 75 7.12 -16.46 -4.19
CA LEU A 75 7.33 -17.91 -4.27
C LEU A 75 6.80 -18.48 -5.59
N LEU A 76 5.59 -18.08 -6.01
CA LEU A 76 5.03 -18.51 -7.30
C LEU A 76 5.92 -18.08 -8.47
N SER A 77 6.42 -16.85 -8.44
CA SER A 77 7.33 -16.31 -9.44
C SER A 77 8.66 -17.08 -9.47
N TYR A 78 9.23 -17.36 -8.30
CA TYR A 78 10.50 -18.08 -8.18
C TYR A 78 10.43 -19.50 -8.77
N PHE A 79 9.35 -20.24 -8.48
CA PHE A 79 9.19 -21.62 -8.94
C PHE A 79 8.57 -21.73 -10.34
N TYR A 80 8.14 -20.64 -10.96
CA TYR A 80 7.58 -20.68 -12.31
C TYR A 80 8.65 -21.09 -13.35
N PRO A 81 8.39 -22.03 -14.31
CA PRO A 81 7.09 -22.65 -14.61
C PRO A 81 6.76 -23.91 -13.78
N ASN A 82 7.68 -24.40 -12.97
CA ASN A 82 7.57 -25.67 -12.23
C ASN A 82 7.03 -25.42 -10.81
N ILE A 83 5.84 -24.80 -10.73
CA ILE A 83 5.24 -24.44 -9.45
C ILE A 83 4.78 -25.70 -8.69
N GLN A 84 5.19 -25.84 -7.44
CA GLN A 84 4.80 -26.95 -6.60
C GLN A 84 3.29 -26.93 -6.32
N PRO A 85 2.58 -28.09 -6.36
CA PRO A 85 1.14 -28.17 -6.10
C PRO A 85 0.71 -27.57 -4.75
N LEU A 86 1.58 -27.64 -3.74
CA LEU A 86 1.34 -27.07 -2.42
C LEU A 86 1.13 -25.54 -2.47
N LEU A 87 1.84 -24.83 -3.34
CA LEU A 87 1.71 -23.38 -3.51
C LEU A 87 0.43 -23.01 -4.26
N LEU A 88 -0.12 -23.88 -5.09
CA LEU A 88 -1.34 -23.64 -5.86
C LEU A 88 -2.64 -23.93 -5.08
N ARG A 89 -2.56 -24.67 -4.05
CA ARG A 89 -3.48 -25.13 -3.00
C ARG A 89 -4.99 -25.20 -3.33
N HIS A 90 -5.72 -24.10 -3.51
CA HIS A 90 -7.18 -24.11 -3.62
C HIS A 90 -7.75 -23.58 -4.93
N GLY A 91 -7.67 -22.31 -5.23
CA GLY A 91 -8.36 -21.70 -6.37
C GLY A 91 -7.78 -22.09 -7.74
N ALA A 92 -6.47 -22.27 -7.80
CA ALA A 92 -5.76 -22.72 -8.99
C ALA A 92 -5.44 -24.22 -8.88
N THR A 93 -6.49 -25.05 -8.85
CA THR A 93 -6.33 -26.52 -8.92
C THR A 93 -5.64 -26.99 -10.20
N ASN A 94 -5.63 -26.12 -11.23
CA ASN A 94 -4.83 -26.24 -12.43
C ASN A 94 -4.00 -24.97 -12.60
N ALA A 95 -2.70 -25.10 -12.90
CA ALA A 95 -1.82 -23.99 -13.23
C ALA A 95 -2.37 -23.07 -14.35
N ASN A 96 -3.33 -23.55 -15.13
CA ASN A 96 -4.02 -22.83 -16.19
C ASN A 96 -4.98 -21.72 -15.67
N ASN A 97 -5.40 -21.77 -14.41
CA ASN A 97 -6.29 -20.75 -13.82
C ASN A 97 -5.53 -19.57 -13.21
N LEU A 98 -4.25 -19.74 -12.91
CA LEU A 98 -3.39 -18.67 -12.47
C LEU A 98 -2.92 -17.87 -13.69
N ASN A 99 -3.26 -16.59 -13.72
CA ASN A 99 -2.81 -15.70 -14.79
C ASN A 99 -1.29 -15.53 -14.72
N ARG A 100 -0.62 -16.01 -15.75
CA ARG A 100 0.84 -15.94 -15.89
C ARG A 100 1.37 -14.51 -15.73
N ASP A 101 0.63 -13.51 -16.19
CA ASP A 101 1.03 -12.11 -16.13
C ASP A 101 1.12 -11.58 -14.70
N THR A 102 0.54 -12.27 -13.72
CA THR A 102 0.62 -11.88 -12.30
C THR A 102 1.85 -12.44 -11.59
N ILE A 103 2.58 -13.37 -12.21
CA ILE A 103 3.76 -14.05 -11.64
C ILE A 103 5.00 -13.99 -12.53
N THR A 104 4.94 -13.25 -13.63
CA THR A 104 6.07 -12.97 -14.54
C THR A 104 6.20 -11.46 -14.76
N TRP A 105 7.34 -11.00 -15.29
CA TRP A 105 7.45 -9.62 -15.74
C TRP A 105 6.45 -9.34 -16.86
N SER A 106 5.49 -8.50 -16.56
CA SER A 106 4.40 -8.05 -17.41
C SER A 106 3.97 -6.64 -17.00
N ARG A 107 3.02 -6.05 -17.71
CA ARG A 107 2.42 -4.78 -17.24
C ARG A 107 1.72 -4.92 -15.90
N ALA A 108 1.13 -6.09 -15.61
CA ALA A 108 0.41 -6.35 -14.37
C ALA A 108 1.32 -6.39 -13.13
N THR A 109 2.60 -6.70 -13.29
CA THR A 109 3.60 -6.72 -12.21
C THR A 109 4.50 -5.48 -12.24
N THR A 110 4.97 -5.07 -13.42
CA THR A 110 5.94 -3.98 -13.58
C THR A 110 5.38 -2.64 -13.12
N ILE A 111 4.16 -2.26 -13.55
CA ILE A 111 3.57 -0.96 -13.20
C ILE A 111 3.34 -0.84 -11.69
N PRO A 112 2.65 -1.79 -11.02
CA PRO A 112 2.47 -1.71 -9.58
C PRO A 112 3.78 -1.73 -8.80
N LEU A 113 4.72 -2.59 -9.15
CA LEU A 113 6.04 -2.65 -8.49
C LEU A 113 6.83 -1.35 -8.68
N PHE A 114 6.81 -0.77 -9.87
CA PHE A 114 7.45 0.53 -10.12
C PHE A 114 6.82 1.62 -9.25
N CYS A 115 5.50 1.78 -9.30
CA CYS A 115 4.80 2.80 -8.50
C CYS A 115 5.06 2.62 -7.00
N MET A 116 5.06 1.38 -6.53
CA MET A 116 5.26 1.07 -5.11
C MET A 116 6.71 1.30 -4.68
N LEU A 117 7.70 0.71 -5.37
CA LEU A 117 9.10 0.71 -4.97
C LEU A 117 9.80 2.04 -5.22
N TYR A 118 9.43 2.77 -6.27
CA TYR A 118 10.12 4.01 -6.66
C TYR A 118 9.36 5.27 -6.28
N VAL A 119 8.06 5.18 -5.96
CA VAL A 119 7.26 6.36 -5.61
C VAL A 119 6.62 6.20 -4.23
N GLY A 120 5.71 5.25 -4.05
CA GLY A 120 4.87 5.16 -2.86
C GLY A 120 5.66 4.92 -1.58
N ILE A 121 6.47 3.85 -1.54
CA ILE A 121 7.29 3.51 -0.38
C ILE A 121 8.33 4.60 -0.07
N PRO A 122 9.15 5.07 -1.04
CA PRO A 122 10.11 6.13 -0.77
C PRO A 122 9.46 7.41 -0.25
N LEU A 123 8.36 7.84 -0.85
CA LEU A 123 7.65 9.05 -0.42
C LEU A 123 7.13 8.93 1.02
N ARG A 124 6.57 7.77 1.38
CA ARG A 124 6.08 7.49 2.73
C ARG A 124 7.23 7.49 3.75
N LEU A 125 8.33 6.79 3.44
CA LEU A 125 9.49 6.70 4.34
C LEU A 125 10.23 8.04 4.47
N THR A 126 10.30 8.83 3.40
CA THR A 126 10.83 10.21 3.45
C THR A 126 9.98 11.08 4.38
N ALA A 127 8.64 10.99 4.28
CA ALA A 127 7.76 11.69 5.21
C ALA A 127 8.02 11.29 6.67
N TYR A 128 8.25 10.00 6.94
CA TYR A 128 8.61 9.52 8.28
C TYR A 128 9.93 10.11 8.77
N SER A 129 10.96 10.10 7.93
CA SER A 129 12.29 10.59 8.30
C SER A 129 12.31 12.11 8.56
N VAL A 130 11.59 12.88 7.74
CA VAL A 130 11.55 14.35 7.85
C VAL A 130 10.75 14.80 9.07
N LEU A 131 9.60 14.18 9.35
CA LEU A 131 8.83 14.48 10.56
C LEU A 131 9.50 13.93 11.83
N GLY A 132 10.26 12.85 11.70
CA GLY A 132 10.94 12.22 12.82
C GLY A 132 9.96 11.88 13.96
N ARG A 133 10.21 12.36 15.17
CA ARG A 133 9.34 12.12 16.34
C ARG A 133 7.94 12.74 16.24
N ASN A 134 7.75 13.73 15.37
CA ASN A 134 6.45 14.36 15.14
C ASN A 134 5.54 13.52 14.22
N PHE A 135 6.06 12.44 13.63
CA PHE A 135 5.22 11.54 12.85
C PHE A 135 4.36 10.67 13.77
N THR A 136 3.04 10.75 13.62
CA THR A 136 2.06 9.92 14.34
C THR A 136 0.99 9.41 13.39
N PHE A 137 0.41 8.23 13.66
CA PHE A 137 -0.77 7.75 12.92
C PHE A 137 -2.07 8.41 13.41
N GLY A 138 -2.13 8.81 14.70
CA GLY A 138 -3.22 9.57 15.26
C GLY A 138 -3.06 11.07 15.04
N LEU A 139 -4.14 11.84 15.26
CA LEU A 139 -4.03 13.29 15.38
C LEU A 139 -3.27 13.63 16.66
N ALA A 140 -2.11 14.21 16.50
CA ALA A 140 -1.31 14.74 17.58
C ALA A 140 -0.66 16.05 17.12
N GLU A 141 -0.74 17.06 17.97
CA GLU A 141 -0.13 18.34 17.70
C GLU A 141 1.40 18.18 17.71
N PRO A 142 2.09 18.55 16.62
CA PRO A 142 3.55 18.44 16.56
C PRO A 142 4.22 19.59 17.29
N ASP A 143 5.46 19.39 17.75
CA ASP A 143 6.26 20.41 18.45
C ASP A 143 6.58 21.63 17.57
N ARG A 144 6.60 21.45 16.24
CA ARG A 144 6.95 22.49 15.26
C ARG A 144 6.31 22.20 13.91
N LEU A 145 6.05 23.26 13.15
CA LEU A 145 5.69 23.14 11.74
C LEU A 145 6.92 22.75 10.93
N VAL A 146 6.80 21.67 10.13
CA VAL A 146 7.87 21.19 9.25
C VAL A 146 7.56 21.63 7.83
N THR A 147 8.37 22.53 7.29
CA THR A 147 8.19 23.15 5.96
C THR A 147 9.38 22.89 5.02
N THR A 148 10.29 21.99 5.42
CA THR A 148 11.54 21.70 4.69
C THR A 148 11.44 20.41 3.88
N GLU A 149 12.42 20.19 3.01
CA GLU A 149 12.54 18.99 2.16
C GLU A 149 11.28 18.74 1.34
N ILE A 150 10.66 17.55 1.47
CA ILE A 150 9.44 17.20 0.72
C ILE A 150 8.24 18.06 1.14
N TYR A 151 8.18 18.54 2.39
CA TYR A 151 7.12 19.41 2.91
C TYR A 151 7.19 20.84 2.38
N ARG A 152 8.29 21.20 1.69
CA ARG A 152 8.35 22.43 0.91
C ARG A 152 7.44 22.43 -0.33
N TYR A 153 7.07 21.25 -0.80
CA TYR A 153 6.29 21.08 -2.03
C TYR A 153 4.92 20.45 -1.78
N LEU A 154 4.81 19.58 -0.77
CA LEU A 154 3.62 18.80 -0.46
C LEU A 154 3.27 18.91 1.02
N GLN A 155 1.99 19.12 1.32
CA GLN A 155 1.49 19.15 2.69
C GLN A 155 1.33 17.74 3.28
N HIS A 156 0.90 16.78 2.46
CA HIS A 156 0.60 15.42 2.89
C HIS A 156 1.37 14.34 2.10
N PRO A 157 2.72 14.41 2.01
CA PRO A 157 3.52 13.42 1.28
C PRO A 157 3.32 12.01 1.83
N GLY A 158 3.14 11.88 3.14
CA GLY A 158 2.87 10.62 3.80
C GLY A 158 1.58 9.94 3.31
N TYR A 159 0.49 10.69 3.12
CA TYR A 159 -0.77 10.15 2.58
C TYR A 159 -0.66 9.83 1.10
N THR A 160 -0.01 10.68 0.31
CA THR A 160 0.24 10.41 -1.12
C THR A 160 1.03 9.10 -1.29
N GLY A 161 2.11 8.93 -0.53
CA GLY A 161 2.91 7.70 -0.54
C GLY A 161 2.10 6.47 -0.13
N LEU A 162 1.25 6.59 0.89
CA LEU A 162 0.38 5.51 1.35
C LEU A 162 -0.64 5.11 0.29
N VAL A 163 -1.33 6.08 -0.32
CA VAL A 163 -2.33 5.81 -1.38
C VAL A 163 -1.69 5.09 -2.56
N ILE A 164 -0.55 5.59 -3.05
CA ILE A 164 0.17 4.96 -4.16
C ILE A 164 0.56 3.52 -3.80
N THR A 165 1.08 3.29 -2.58
CA THR A 165 1.46 1.94 -2.12
C THR A 165 0.27 1.01 -2.04
N VAL A 166 -0.85 1.47 -1.46
CA VAL A 166 -2.07 0.68 -1.28
C VAL A 166 -2.72 0.32 -2.62
N VAL A 167 -2.83 1.30 -3.54
CA VAL A 167 -3.36 1.06 -4.89
C VAL A 167 -2.48 0.07 -5.65
N SER A 168 -1.16 0.25 -5.56
CA SER A 168 -0.20 -0.61 -6.24
C SER A 168 -0.24 -2.05 -5.72
N VAL A 169 -0.25 -2.25 -4.40
CA VAL A 169 -0.33 -3.61 -3.85
C VAL A 169 -1.68 -4.25 -4.14
N ALA A 170 -2.77 -3.48 -4.15
CA ALA A 170 -4.08 -4.00 -4.53
C ALA A 170 -4.08 -4.50 -5.99
N ALA A 171 -3.55 -3.72 -6.91
CA ALA A 171 -3.42 -4.10 -8.32
C ALA A 171 -2.47 -5.30 -8.52
N LEU A 172 -1.47 -5.46 -7.65
CA LEU A 172 -0.47 -6.52 -7.73
C LEU A 172 -1.01 -7.87 -7.22
N VAL A 173 -1.64 -7.90 -6.02
CA VAL A 173 -1.91 -9.15 -5.31
C VAL A 173 -3.38 -9.43 -4.99
N PHE A 174 -4.29 -8.44 -5.04
CA PHE A 174 -5.72 -8.68 -4.72
C PHE A 174 -6.57 -9.08 -5.93
N ARG A 175 -5.95 -9.40 -7.04
CA ARG A 175 -6.63 -9.90 -8.23
C ARG A 175 -7.08 -11.35 -8.04
N MET A 176 -8.32 -11.65 -8.41
CA MET A 176 -8.88 -13.00 -8.31
C MET A 176 -8.20 -14.00 -9.28
N ASP A 177 -7.62 -13.53 -10.39
CA ASP A 177 -6.84 -14.35 -11.33
C ASP A 177 -5.35 -14.47 -10.95
N GLY A 178 -4.93 -13.84 -9.84
CA GLY A 178 -3.57 -13.89 -9.29
C GLY A 178 -3.46 -14.81 -8.08
N VAL A 179 -2.58 -14.46 -7.17
CA VAL A 179 -2.26 -15.22 -5.95
C VAL A 179 -3.48 -15.48 -5.05
N VAL A 180 -4.47 -14.60 -5.04
CA VAL A 180 -5.72 -14.77 -4.28
C VAL A 180 -6.42 -16.06 -4.67
N SER A 181 -6.36 -16.49 -5.95
CA SER A 181 -6.94 -17.74 -6.42
C SER A 181 -6.41 -18.96 -5.66
N CYS A 182 -5.18 -18.90 -5.16
CA CYS A 182 -4.57 -19.99 -4.40
C CYS A 182 -5.13 -20.12 -2.97
N TRP A 183 -5.77 -19.06 -2.44
CA TRP A 183 -6.29 -19.00 -1.08
C TRP A 183 -7.80 -19.27 -1.00
N ILE A 184 -8.52 -19.07 -2.10
CA ILE A 184 -9.98 -19.22 -2.17
C ILE A 184 -10.32 -20.59 -2.70
N SER A 185 -11.19 -21.32 -1.97
CA SER A 185 -11.66 -22.62 -2.43
C SER A 185 -12.44 -22.50 -3.76
N PRO A 186 -12.41 -23.52 -4.63
CA PRO A 186 -13.13 -23.51 -5.91
C PRO A 186 -14.61 -23.16 -5.80
N ARG A 187 -15.24 -23.54 -4.69
CA ARG A 187 -16.65 -23.24 -4.39
C ARG A 187 -16.95 -21.74 -4.34
N TRP A 188 -16.03 -20.92 -3.81
CA TRP A 188 -16.19 -19.48 -3.65
C TRP A 188 -15.53 -18.66 -4.74
N TYR A 189 -14.64 -19.28 -5.52
CA TYR A 189 -13.89 -18.59 -6.57
C TYR A 189 -14.79 -17.93 -7.61
N GLY A 190 -15.81 -18.66 -8.09
CA GLY A 190 -16.75 -18.13 -9.08
C GLY A 190 -17.54 -16.91 -8.57
N ALA A 191 -17.93 -16.92 -7.30
CA ALA A 191 -18.60 -15.78 -6.67
C ALA A 191 -17.63 -14.60 -6.53
N GLY A 192 -16.42 -14.82 -6.01
CA GLY A 192 -15.38 -13.79 -5.87
C GLY A 192 -15.05 -13.13 -7.21
N ARG A 193 -14.90 -13.92 -8.26
CA ARG A 193 -14.63 -13.44 -9.62
C ARG A 193 -15.76 -12.56 -10.18
N ARG A 194 -17.00 -12.90 -9.88
CA ARG A 194 -18.18 -12.12 -10.27
C ARG A 194 -18.24 -10.76 -9.60
N TRP A 195 -17.85 -10.69 -8.31
CA TRP A 195 -17.95 -9.49 -7.50
C TRP A 195 -16.65 -8.66 -7.48
N GLU A 196 -15.55 -9.15 -8.05
CA GLU A 196 -14.26 -8.44 -8.09
C GLU A 196 -14.38 -7.01 -8.62
N GLY A 197 -15.12 -6.84 -9.72
CA GLY A 197 -15.37 -5.53 -10.34
C GLY A 197 -16.15 -4.53 -9.47
N LEU A 198 -16.82 -4.98 -8.42
CA LEU A 198 -17.54 -4.13 -7.47
C LEU A 198 -16.76 -3.94 -6.16
N VAL A 199 -16.17 -5.00 -5.64
CA VAL A 199 -15.46 -5.00 -4.35
C VAL A 199 -14.26 -4.06 -4.37
N MET A 200 -13.46 -4.07 -5.44
CA MET A 200 -12.29 -3.20 -5.55
C MET A 200 -12.63 -1.70 -5.58
N PRO A 201 -13.56 -1.22 -6.43
CA PRO A 201 -13.98 0.18 -6.38
C PRO A 201 -14.59 0.60 -5.04
N LEU A 202 -15.38 -0.25 -4.39
CA LEU A 202 -15.94 0.03 -3.06
C LEU A 202 -14.85 0.19 -2.01
N TRP A 203 -13.87 -0.71 -2.01
CA TRP A 203 -12.73 -0.63 -1.10
C TRP A 203 -11.89 0.62 -1.34
N MET A 204 -11.62 0.96 -2.61
CA MET A 204 -10.95 2.21 -2.97
C MET A 204 -11.75 3.44 -2.56
N GLY A 205 -13.08 3.42 -2.75
CA GLY A 205 -13.97 4.49 -2.30
C GLY A 205 -13.92 4.69 -0.79
N MET A 206 -13.89 3.62 -0.02
CA MET A 206 -13.74 3.68 1.45
C MET A 206 -12.40 4.33 1.86
N LEU A 207 -11.29 4.01 1.18
CA LEU A 207 -10.00 4.66 1.42
C LEU A 207 -10.06 6.17 1.11
N VAL A 208 -10.67 6.55 -0.03
CA VAL A 208 -10.83 7.96 -0.39
C VAL A 208 -11.66 8.69 0.68
N LEU A 209 -12.77 8.13 1.13
CA LEU A 209 -13.60 8.71 2.20
C LEU A 209 -12.81 8.88 3.51
N MET A 210 -11.94 7.92 3.82
CA MET A 210 -11.08 8.02 5.00
C MET A 210 -10.15 9.25 4.93
N PHE A 211 -9.53 9.50 3.76
CA PHE A 211 -8.65 10.67 3.58
C PHE A 211 -9.42 11.98 3.49
N VAL A 212 -10.57 12.01 2.82
CA VAL A 212 -11.44 13.21 2.71
C VAL A 212 -11.85 13.72 4.09
N ASN A 213 -12.05 12.83 5.06
CA ASN A 213 -12.38 13.25 6.42
C ASN A 213 -11.13 13.56 7.25
N ARG A 214 -10.04 12.80 7.08
CA ARG A 214 -8.83 12.91 7.90
C ARG A 214 -8.03 14.17 7.63
N VAL A 215 -7.86 14.54 6.36
CA VAL A 215 -7.03 15.68 5.96
C VAL A 215 -7.56 17.01 6.51
N PRO A 216 -8.86 17.36 6.42
CA PRO A 216 -9.37 18.57 7.03
C PRO A 216 -9.22 18.63 8.55
N GLU A 217 -9.33 17.49 9.24
CA GLU A 217 -9.11 17.42 10.70
C GLU A 217 -7.66 17.75 11.06
N GLU A 218 -6.69 17.21 10.29
CA GLU A 218 -5.27 17.49 10.47
C GLU A 218 -4.93 18.95 10.13
N GLU A 219 -5.45 19.48 9.02
CA GLU A 219 -5.27 20.88 8.62
C GLU A 219 -5.86 21.85 9.66
N ALA A 220 -7.05 21.53 10.21
CA ALA A 220 -7.66 22.36 11.27
C ALA A 220 -6.83 22.36 12.55
N MET A 221 -6.27 21.21 12.94
CA MET A 221 -5.37 21.10 14.08
C MET A 221 -4.09 21.91 13.86
N MET A 222 -3.45 21.77 12.69
CA MET A 222 -2.23 22.50 12.34
C MET A 222 -2.45 24.01 12.30
N ARG A 223 -3.57 24.44 11.73
CA ARG A 223 -3.99 25.85 11.71
C ARG A 223 -4.17 26.40 13.12
N SER A 224 -4.78 25.64 14.01
CA SER A 224 -4.96 26.03 15.42
C SER A 224 -3.64 26.14 16.17
N ALA A 225 -2.68 25.24 15.88
CA ALA A 225 -1.39 25.18 16.56
C ALA A 225 -0.41 26.26 16.09
N PHE A 226 -0.36 26.55 14.78
CA PHE A 226 0.69 27.39 14.18
C PHE A 226 0.17 28.71 13.57
N GLY A 227 -1.15 28.92 13.50
CA GLY A 227 -1.77 30.17 13.08
C GLY A 227 -1.27 30.69 11.74
N GLU A 228 -0.72 31.92 11.72
CA GLU A 228 -0.29 32.60 10.49
C GLU A 228 0.88 31.90 9.78
N GLU A 229 1.78 31.27 10.52
CA GLU A 229 2.91 30.50 9.92
C GLU A 229 2.38 29.36 9.05
N TRP A 230 1.38 28.63 9.53
CA TRP A 230 0.73 27.56 8.75
C TRP A 230 -0.03 28.12 7.55
N GLU A 231 -0.74 29.25 7.67
CA GLU A 231 -1.49 29.87 6.58
C GLU A 231 -0.56 30.32 5.41
N VAL A 232 0.62 30.85 5.72
CA VAL A 232 1.61 31.23 4.70
C VAL A 232 2.10 29.98 3.97
N TRP A 233 2.55 28.98 4.73
CA TRP A 233 3.02 27.73 4.15
C TRP A 233 1.95 27.01 3.35
N HIS A 234 0.70 26.95 3.85
CA HIS A 234 -0.43 26.30 3.19
C HIS A 234 -0.76 26.92 1.82
N ARG A 235 -0.60 28.23 1.68
CA ARG A 235 -0.81 28.92 0.39
C ARG A 235 0.29 28.67 -0.62
N GLU A 236 1.50 28.37 -0.19
CA GLU A 236 2.67 28.17 -1.03
C GLU A 236 2.88 26.71 -1.45
N THR A 237 2.16 25.79 -0.84
CA THR A 237 2.35 24.34 -1.01
C THR A 237 1.08 23.66 -1.51
N THR A 238 1.25 22.51 -2.17
CA THR A 238 0.13 21.70 -2.65
C THR A 238 -0.19 20.57 -1.68
N ARG A 239 -1.45 20.10 -1.64
CA ARG A 239 -1.86 19.06 -0.69
C ARG A 239 -1.24 17.70 -0.98
N PHE A 240 -1.43 17.17 -2.21
CA PHE A 240 -1.12 15.77 -2.55
C PHE A 240 -0.21 15.60 -3.76
N ILE A 241 -0.36 16.42 -4.78
CA ILE A 241 0.38 16.30 -6.04
C ILE A 241 1.07 17.63 -6.32
N PRO A 242 2.41 17.64 -6.48
CA PRO A 242 3.13 18.87 -6.76
C PRO A 242 2.51 19.58 -7.97
N TRP A 243 2.30 20.90 -7.86
CA TRP A 243 1.78 21.80 -8.90
C TRP A 243 0.34 21.53 -9.38
N VAL A 244 -0.39 20.59 -8.78
CA VAL A 244 -1.77 20.28 -9.19
C VAL A 244 -2.77 20.57 -8.08
N PHE A 245 -2.52 20.09 -6.86
CA PHE A 245 -3.40 20.25 -5.68
C PHE A 245 -2.62 20.06 -4.40
#